data_1d7e3562fd2a925cf98a247a0d770d5b
#
_entry.id   1d7e3562fd2a925cf98a247a0d770d5b
#
_cell.length_a   1.000
_cell.length_b   1.000
_cell.length_c   1.000
_cell.angle_alpha   90.00
_cell.angle_beta   90.00
_cell.angle_gamma   90.00
#
_symmetry.space_group_name_H-M   'P 1'
#
loop_
_entity.id
_entity.type
_entity.pdbx_description
1 polymer ?
#
loop_
_entity_poly.entity_id
_entity_poly.type
_entity_poly.pdbx_seq_one_letter_code
_entity_poly.pdbx_strand_id
1 'polypeptide(L)'
;MRIMFVGDSMTIGHTGDYTWRYRMWQHLNATSGAPCRIVGPRDALHDTLADAPTSHDYGDPDFPAPARRHLAGWGEGWLHMAPLIGDAVRRHRADTLLVSLGLIDLGFYTNAGQTAENVRRFVAGAREADPHIRAVLMPVIPNVRAAADAAFGAECERFNALLAKTVADLSTPASPLLLASEPAGWRIDDATYDGTHPSPAGEHLLAGAFAEAMHQAWGVGGRYAAPDGGRGPDASADEAAYGVPAAAH
;
A
#
# COMPACT_ATOMS: atom_id res chain seq x y z
N MET A 1 9.15 15.10 -8.10
CA MET A 1 8.81 14.15 -7.03
C MET A 1 9.05 12.73 -7.53
N ARG A 2 9.67 11.88 -6.70
CA ARG A 2 10.01 10.48 -7.01
C ARG A 2 9.38 9.58 -5.94
N ILE A 3 8.27 8.96 -6.26
CA ILE A 3 7.44 8.20 -5.32
C ILE A 3 7.81 6.73 -5.37
N MET A 4 8.01 6.12 -4.21
CA MET A 4 8.13 4.67 -4.06
C MET A 4 6.93 4.15 -3.25
N PHE A 5 6.19 3.24 -3.84
CA PHE A 5 5.16 2.47 -3.15
C PHE A 5 5.82 1.33 -2.38
N VAL A 6 5.52 1.21 -1.11
CA VAL A 6 6.08 0.17 -0.24
C VAL A 6 4.93 -0.59 0.42
N GLY A 7 4.98 -1.93 0.41
CA GLY A 7 3.90 -2.69 1.00
C GLY A 7 4.04 -4.20 0.91
N ASP A 8 2.97 -4.85 1.30
CA ASP A 8 2.76 -6.30 1.29
C ASP A 8 1.95 -6.76 0.07
N SER A 9 1.21 -7.87 0.23
CA SER A 9 0.33 -8.43 -0.81
C SER A 9 -0.74 -7.45 -1.29
N MET A 10 -1.27 -6.59 -0.40
CA MET A 10 -2.27 -5.57 -0.75
C MET A 10 -1.69 -4.48 -1.67
N THR A 11 -0.38 -4.33 -1.69
CA THR A 11 0.33 -3.35 -2.50
C THR A 11 0.90 -3.95 -3.76
N ILE A 12 1.52 -5.15 -3.71
CA ILE A 12 2.04 -5.80 -4.91
C ILE A 12 0.90 -6.16 -5.87
N GLY A 13 -0.22 -6.68 -5.34
CA GLY A 13 -1.33 -7.22 -6.12
C GLY A 13 -1.02 -8.57 -6.77
N HIS A 14 -2.03 -9.25 -7.30
CA HIS A 14 -1.86 -10.50 -8.06
C HIS A 14 -2.09 -10.26 -9.56
N THR A 15 -1.81 -11.28 -10.36
CA THR A 15 -2.07 -11.30 -11.81
C THR A 15 -3.49 -10.83 -12.11
N GLY A 16 -3.63 -9.83 -12.96
CA GLY A 16 -4.90 -9.24 -13.36
C GLY A 16 -5.34 -8.02 -12.55
N ASP A 17 -4.70 -7.73 -11.41
CA ASP A 17 -5.05 -6.54 -10.62
C ASP A 17 -4.65 -5.24 -11.32
N TYR A 18 -5.48 -4.21 -11.15
CA TYR A 18 -5.07 -2.84 -11.44
C TYR A 18 -4.07 -2.35 -10.40
N THR A 19 -4.33 -2.61 -9.12
CA THR A 19 -3.65 -2.14 -7.92
C THR A 19 -3.94 -0.68 -7.55
N TRP A 20 -3.96 -0.37 -6.24
CA TRP A 20 -4.08 1.01 -5.78
C TRP A 20 -2.90 1.89 -6.24
N ARG A 21 -1.74 1.30 -6.58
CA ARG A 21 -0.58 1.98 -7.16
C ARG A 21 -0.90 2.58 -8.53
N TYR A 22 -1.60 1.83 -9.37
CA TYR A 22 -2.10 2.30 -10.67
C TYR A 22 -3.10 3.44 -10.49
N ARG A 23 -4.07 3.30 -9.57
CA ARG A 23 -5.07 4.34 -9.28
C ARG A 23 -4.40 5.61 -8.81
N MET A 24 -3.41 5.50 -7.93
CA MET A 24 -2.64 6.64 -7.45
C MET A 24 -1.79 7.29 -8.55
N TRP A 25 -1.17 6.50 -9.42
CA TRP A 25 -0.43 7.00 -10.57
C TRP A 25 -1.34 7.77 -11.53
N GLN A 26 -2.52 7.23 -11.88
CA GLN A 26 -3.51 7.94 -12.72
C GLN A 26 -3.90 9.28 -12.08
N HIS A 27 -4.23 9.27 -10.80
CA HIS A 27 -4.61 10.47 -10.07
C HIS A 27 -3.50 11.53 -10.10
N LEU A 28 -2.28 11.17 -9.81
CA LEU A 28 -1.15 12.10 -9.80
C LEU A 28 -0.85 12.66 -11.20
N ASN A 29 -0.94 11.85 -12.24
CA ASN A 29 -0.77 12.33 -13.61
C ASN A 29 -1.85 13.33 -14.04
N ALA A 30 -3.07 13.13 -13.55
CA ALA A 30 -4.20 14.00 -13.89
C ALA A 30 -4.19 15.32 -13.10
N THR A 31 -3.66 15.31 -11.85
CA THR A 31 -3.87 16.41 -10.92
C THR A 31 -2.60 17.09 -10.40
N SER A 32 -1.43 16.45 -10.56
CA SER A 32 -0.17 17.03 -10.10
C SER A 32 0.30 18.11 -11.08
N GLY A 33 0.54 19.30 -10.57
CA GLY A 33 1.12 20.42 -11.36
C GLY A 33 2.60 20.24 -11.71
N ALA A 34 3.27 19.20 -11.20
CA ALA A 34 4.67 18.89 -11.41
C ALA A 34 4.86 17.41 -11.77
N PRO A 35 5.89 17.05 -12.57
CA PRO A 35 6.14 15.66 -12.94
C PRO A 35 6.33 14.75 -11.74
N CYS A 36 5.53 13.68 -11.67
CA CYS A 36 5.67 12.60 -10.70
C CYS A 36 6.28 11.38 -11.38
N ARG A 37 7.33 10.82 -10.78
CA ARG A 37 7.94 9.56 -11.25
C ARG A 37 7.76 8.48 -10.22
N ILE A 38 7.25 7.36 -10.64
CA ILE A 38 7.20 6.17 -9.78
C ILE A 38 8.55 5.46 -9.89
N VAL A 39 9.10 5.07 -8.75
CA VAL A 39 10.42 4.43 -8.65
C VAL A 39 10.38 3.23 -7.72
N GLY A 40 11.32 2.30 -7.89
CA GLY A 40 11.44 1.12 -7.04
C GLY A 40 12.20 0.00 -7.73
N PRO A 41 12.66 -1.00 -6.95
CA PRO A 41 13.44 -2.12 -7.47
C PRO A 41 12.62 -3.21 -8.17
N ARG A 42 11.32 -3.28 -7.90
CA ARG A 42 10.40 -4.31 -8.39
C ARG A 42 9.37 -3.68 -9.32
N ASP A 43 8.73 -4.49 -10.19
CA ASP A 43 7.69 -4.04 -11.11
C ASP A 43 6.67 -5.14 -11.48
N ALA A 44 6.80 -6.33 -10.89
CA ALA A 44 5.91 -7.45 -11.16
C ALA A 44 4.77 -7.52 -10.12
N LEU A 45 3.66 -8.10 -10.53
CA LEU A 45 2.59 -8.62 -9.68
C LEU A 45 2.96 -10.02 -9.17
N HIS A 46 2.29 -10.49 -8.12
CA HIS A 46 2.40 -11.85 -7.66
C HIS A 46 1.60 -12.80 -8.58
N ASP A 47 2.27 -13.80 -9.10
CA ASP A 47 1.64 -14.89 -9.83
C ASP A 47 1.28 -15.99 -8.83
N THR A 48 -0.02 -16.22 -8.62
CA THR A 48 -0.52 -17.21 -7.65
C THR A 48 -0.28 -18.64 -8.07
N LEU A 49 -0.11 -18.93 -9.37
CA LEU A 49 0.19 -20.26 -9.86
C LEU A 49 1.67 -20.60 -9.70
N ALA A 50 2.55 -19.61 -9.94
CA ALA A 50 3.98 -19.79 -9.78
C ALA A 50 4.44 -19.53 -8.32
N ASP A 51 3.56 -18.99 -7.45
CA ASP A 51 3.86 -18.50 -6.11
C ASP A 51 5.09 -17.57 -6.09
N ALA A 52 5.14 -16.64 -7.04
CA ALA A 52 6.29 -15.77 -7.25
C ALA A 52 5.91 -14.42 -7.87
N PRO A 53 6.71 -13.34 -7.65
CA PRO A 53 6.47 -12.04 -8.24
C PRO A 53 6.96 -11.97 -9.69
N THR A 54 6.29 -12.66 -10.59
CA THR A 54 6.72 -12.85 -11.99
C THR A 54 5.74 -12.32 -13.03
N SER A 55 4.49 -12.00 -12.64
CA SER A 55 3.48 -11.55 -13.60
C SER A 55 3.62 -10.06 -13.93
N HIS A 56 3.41 -9.73 -15.20
CA HIS A 56 3.28 -8.35 -15.68
C HIS A 56 1.90 -8.10 -16.33
N ASP A 57 0.98 -9.03 -16.13
CA ASP A 57 -0.39 -8.95 -16.64
C ASP A 57 -1.24 -8.11 -15.66
N TYR A 58 -1.08 -6.80 -15.75
CA TYR A 58 -1.85 -5.82 -15.00
C TYR A 58 -3.26 -5.71 -15.58
N GLY A 59 -4.24 -5.34 -14.76
CA GLY A 59 -5.62 -5.12 -15.18
C GLY A 59 -5.77 -4.07 -16.28
N ASP A 60 -4.85 -3.10 -16.37
CA ASP A 60 -4.70 -2.24 -17.53
C ASP A 60 -3.43 -2.63 -18.30
N PRO A 61 -3.54 -3.22 -19.50
CA PRO A 61 -2.40 -3.60 -20.30
C PRO A 61 -1.56 -2.37 -20.75
N ASP A 62 -2.17 -1.19 -20.81
CA ASP A 62 -1.52 0.06 -21.20
C ASP A 62 -0.84 0.77 -20.00
N PHE A 63 -0.88 0.20 -18.80
CA PHE A 63 -0.14 0.73 -17.64
C PHE A 63 1.36 0.80 -17.98
N PRO A 64 1.96 1.99 -18.05
CA PRO A 64 3.33 2.11 -18.53
C PRO A 64 4.34 1.40 -17.62
N ALA A 65 5.21 0.59 -18.20
CA ALA A 65 6.22 -0.16 -17.45
C ALA A 65 7.07 0.70 -16.47
N PRO A 66 7.49 1.95 -16.80
CA PRO A 66 8.18 2.80 -15.83
C PRO A 66 7.34 3.18 -14.60
N ALA A 67 6.01 3.17 -14.70
CA ALA A 67 5.09 3.51 -13.62
C ALA A 67 4.69 2.31 -12.75
N ARG A 68 5.03 1.08 -13.15
CA ARG A 68 4.75 -0.15 -12.41
C ARG A 68 5.67 -0.36 -11.20
N ARG A 69 6.71 0.47 -11.03
CA ARG A 69 7.76 0.32 -10.03
C ARG A 69 7.26 0.39 -8.58
N HIS A 70 7.84 -0.44 -7.70
CA HIS A 70 7.51 -0.49 -6.28
C HIS A 70 8.60 -1.19 -5.44
N LEU A 71 8.44 -1.18 -4.11
CA LEU A 71 9.10 -2.05 -3.15
C LEU A 71 8.01 -2.75 -2.34
N ALA A 72 7.33 -3.72 -2.94
CA ALA A 72 6.28 -4.49 -2.28
C ALA A 72 6.44 -5.97 -2.58
N GLY A 73 6.08 -6.83 -1.63
CA GLY A 73 6.18 -8.26 -1.78
C GLY A 73 5.09 -9.03 -1.03
N TRP A 74 4.68 -10.16 -1.60
CA TRP A 74 3.70 -11.03 -0.99
C TRP A 74 4.24 -11.62 0.32
N GLY A 75 3.48 -11.51 1.40
CA GLY A 75 3.91 -11.98 2.72
C GLY A 75 5.04 -11.19 3.38
N GLU A 76 5.44 -10.04 2.83
CA GLU A 76 6.46 -9.17 3.41
C GLU A 76 5.81 -8.07 4.28
N GLY A 77 6.40 -7.78 5.44
CA GLY A 77 5.96 -6.74 6.37
C GLY A 77 7.05 -5.72 6.67
N TRP A 78 6.84 -4.87 7.67
CA TRP A 78 7.84 -3.90 8.16
C TRP A 78 9.17 -4.58 8.52
N LEU A 79 9.10 -5.80 9.10
CA LEU A 79 10.27 -6.61 9.44
C LEU A 79 11.18 -6.85 8.22
N HIS A 80 10.56 -7.12 7.07
CA HIS A 80 11.26 -7.42 5.82
C HIS A 80 11.72 -6.15 5.10
N MET A 81 10.93 -5.08 5.16
CA MET A 81 11.21 -3.83 4.44
C MET A 81 12.24 -2.94 5.15
N ALA A 82 12.32 -2.99 6.48
CA ALA A 82 13.26 -2.16 7.24
C ALA A 82 14.73 -2.33 6.82
N PRO A 83 15.25 -3.55 6.58
CA PRO A 83 16.62 -3.72 6.10
C PRO A 83 16.83 -3.32 4.63
N LEU A 84 15.78 -3.22 3.83
CA LEU A 84 15.87 -2.97 2.39
C LEU A 84 15.73 -1.49 2.01
N ILE A 85 15.02 -0.72 2.83
CA ILE A 85 14.57 0.62 2.44
C ILE A 85 15.71 1.60 2.16
N GLY A 86 16.78 1.57 2.96
CA GLY A 86 17.92 2.48 2.78
C GLY A 86 18.56 2.32 1.41
N ASP A 87 18.84 1.10 1.01
CA ASP A 87 19.38 0.80 -0.32
C ASP A 87 18.40 1.14 -1.44
N ALA A 88 17.12 0.83 -1.26
CA ALA A 88 16.10 1.15 -2.24
C ALA A 88 15.96 2.66 -2.46
N VAL A 89 15.92 3.46 -1.40
CA VAL A 89 15.88 4.93 -1.47
C VAL A 89 17.11 5.46 -2.20
N ARG A 90 18.32 5.03 -1.81
CA ARG A 90 19.57 5.49 -2.39
C ARG A 90 19.67 5.17 -3.88
N ARG A 91 19.39 3.92 -4.28
CA ARG A 91 19.53 3.46 -5.67
C ARG A 91 18.48 4.07 -6.59
N HIS A 92 17.24 4.20 -6.11
CA HIS A 92 16.14 4.70 -6.91
C HIS A 92 15.86 6.18 -6.69
N ARG A 93 16.60 6.85 -5.78
CA ARG A 93 16.47 8.27 -5.45
C ARG A 93 15.01 8.65 -5.13
N ALA A 94 14.34 7.82 -4.36
CA ALA A 94 13.00 8.15 -3.88
C ALA A 94 13.08 9.33 -2.90
N ASP A 95 12.19 10.31 -3.05
CA ASP A 95 12.03 11.43 -2.13
C ASP A 95 10.71 11.37 -1.34
N THR A 96 9.83 10.45 -1.74
CA THR A 96 8.51 10.28 -1.15
C THR A 96 8.15 8.79 -1.08
N LEU A 97 7.72 8.31 0.08
CA LEU A 97 7.29 6.93 0.30
C LEU A 97 5.79 6.91 0.61
N LEU A 98 5.05 6.00 -0.04
CA LEU A 98 3.67 5.66 0.30
C LEU A 98 3.67 4.22 0.80
N VAL A 99 3.36 4.03 2.09
CA VAL A 99 3.62 2.77 2.78
C VAL A 99 2.33 2.18 3.35
N SER A 100 2.01 0.95 2.95
CA SER A 100 0.91 0.16 3.49
C SER A 100 1.45 -1.19 3.95
N LEU A 101 1.66 -1.34 5.27
CA LEU A 101 2.28 -2.50 5.91
C LEU A 101 1.73 -2.68 7.33
N GLY A 102 1.87 -3.89 7.87
CA GLY A 102 1.60 -4.20 9.27
C GLY A 102 0.73 -5.43 9.46
N LEU A 103 -0.21 -5.69 8.55
CA LEU A 103 -1.09 -6.85 8.66
C LEU A 103 -0.30 -8.17 8.70
N ILE A 104 0.68 -8.30 7.83
CA ILE A 104 1.56 -9.48 7.74
C ILE A 104 2.45 -9.61 8.97
N ASP A 105 2.99 -8.49 9.48
CA ASP A 105 3.79 -8.50 10.71
C ASP A 105 2.98 -9.07 11.87
N LEU A 106 1.80 -8.48 12.14
CA LEU A 106 0.91 -8.86 13.25
C LEU A 106 0.34 -10.27 13.08
N GLY A 107 0.09 -10.67 11.85
CA GLY A 107 -0.51 -11.95 11.55
C GLY A 107 0.42 -13.15 11.69
N PHE A 108 1.74 -12.96 11.48
CA PHE A 108 2.66 -14.08 11.26
C PHE A 108 4.01 -13.95 11.96
N TYR A 109 4.50 -12.76 12.26
CA TYR A 109 5.91 -12.58 12.62
C TYR A 109 6.15 -11.87 13.95
N THR A 110 5.35 -10.82 14.26
CA THR A 110 5.63 -9.91 15.37
C THR A 110 4.35 -9.51 16.08
N ASN A 111 4.48 -8.81 17.19
CA ASN A 111 3.37 -8.15 17.88
C ASN A 111 3.39 -6.63 17.60
N ALA A 112 2.36 -5.91 18.05
CA ALA A 112 2.21 -4.47 17.85
C ALA A 112 3.44 -3.66 18.28
N GLY A 113 4.06 -4.00 19.41
CA GLY A 113 5.25 -3.30 19.92
C GLY A 113 6.48 -3.53 19.05
N GLN A 114 6.72 -4.77 18.64
CA GLN A 114 7.83 -5.12 17.75
C GLN A 114 7.63 -4.54 16.35
N THR A 115 6.39 -4.55 15.86
CA THR A 115 6.06 -3.94 14.57
C THR A 115 6.34 -2.43 14.59
N ALA A 116 5.94 -1.72 15.65
CA ALA A 116 6.24 -0.30 15.81
C ALA A 116 7.75 -0.01 15.86
N GLU A 117 8.55 -0.91 16.46
CA GLU A 117 10.01 -0.79 16.42
C GLU A 117 10.57 -1.00 15.00
N ASN A 118 10.01 -1.92 14.22
CA ASN A 118 10.38 -2.11 12.81
C ASN A 118 10.02 -0.87 11.97
N VAL A 119 8.91 -0.17 12.26
CA VAL A 119 8.61 1.13 11.65
C VAL A 119 9.71 2.15 11.94
N ARG A 120 10.19 2.23 13.20
CA ARG A 120 11.29 3.15 13.58
C ARG A 120 12.57 2.84 12.81
N ARG A 121 12.93 1.56 12.70
CA ARG A 121 14.10 1.11 11.92
C ARG A 121 13.95 1.44 10.44
N PHE A 122 12.78 1.23 9.88
CA PHE A 122 12.48 1.57 8.49
C PHE A 122 12.68 3.07 8.23
N VAL A 123 12.09 3.93 9.08
CA VAL A 123 12.24 5.40 8.95
C VAL A 123 13.70 5.81 9.12
N ALA A 124 14.43 5.24 10.08
CA ALA A 124 15.85 5.51 10.27
C ALA A 124 16.67 5.13 9.02
N GLY A 125 16.47 3.93 8.47
CA GLY A 125 17.16 3.48 7.25
C GLY A 125 16.84 4.32 6.03
N ALA A 126 15.59 4.77 5.88
CA ALA A 126 15.20 5.68 4.81
C ALA A 126 15.92 7.04 4.94
N ARG A 127 16.01 7.59 6.16
CA ARG A 127 16.69 8.87 6.46
C ARG A 127 18.19 8.81 6.34
N GLU A 128 18.81 7.67 6.59
CA GLU A 128 20.26 7.48 6.32
C GLU A 128 20.57 7.60 4.82
N ALA A 129 19.62 7.23 3.96
CA ALA A 129 19.76 7.34 2.52
C ALA A 129 19.41 8.73 1.99
N ASP A 130 18.34 9.33 2.53
CA ASP A 130 17.91 10.71 2.24
C ASP A 130 17.34 11.35 3.51
N PRO A 131 18.06 12.31 4.17
CA PRO A 131 17.59 12.97 5.38
C PRO A 131 16.34 13.83 5.19
N HIS A 132 15.94 14.08 3.96
CA HIS A 132 14.73 14.84 3.60
C HIS A 132 13.59 13.97 3.11
N ILE A 133 13.74 12.63 3.15
CA ILE A 133 12.69 11.70 2.73
C ILE A 133 11.39 11.99 3.49
N ARG A 134 10.29 12.03 2.78
CA ARG A 134 8.95 12.16 3.38
C ARG A 134 8.14 10.91 3.14
N ALA A 135 7.21 10.62 4.02
CA ALA A 135 6.40 9.42 3.90
C ALA A 135 4.96 9.64 4.36
N VAL A 136 4.04 8.92 3.71
CA VAL A 136 2.68 8.70 4.20
C VAL A 136 2.58 7.23 4.57
N LEU A 137 2.20 6.96 5.82
CA LEU A 137 2.03 5.63 6.37
C LEU A 137 0.53 5.34 6.53
N MET A 138 0.08 4.20 6.02
CA MET A 138 -1.30 3.73 6.18
C MET A 138 -1.39 2.89 7.46
N PRO A 139 -2.40 3.09 8.33
CA PRO A 139 -2.70 2.15 9.40
C PRO A 139 -3.13 0.79 8.82
N VAL A 140 -3.07 -0.26 9.62
CA VAL A 140 -3.71 -1.55 9.27
C VAL A 140 -5.21 -1.30 9.17
N ILE A 141 -5.77 -1.60 8.01
CA ILE A 141 -7.18 -1.38 7.70
C ILE A 141 -8.03 -2.60 8.14
N PRO A 142 -9.35 -2.42 8.32
CA PRO A 142 -10.25 -3.50 8.66
C PRO A 142 -10.17 -4.66 7.65
N ASN A 143 -10.10 -5.88 8.15
CA ASN A 143 -10.03 -7.12 7.37
C ASN A 143 -10.80 -8.24 8.06
N VAL A 144 -11.12 -9.30 7.33
CA VAL A 144 -11.97 -10.39 7.83
C VAL A 144 -11.38 -11.08 9.05
N ARG A 145 -10.04 -11.24 9.14
CA ARG A 145 -9.40 -11.87 10.29
C ARG A 145 -9.56 -11.04 11.56
N ALA A 146 -9.35 -9.73 11.47
CA ALA A 146 -9.54 -8.84 12.61
C ALA A 146 -11.01 -8.75 13.04
N ALA A 147 -11.96 -8.90 12.11
CA ALA A 147 -13.39 -8.96 12.41
C ALA A 147 -13.80 -10.28 13.08
N ALA A 148 -13.18 -11.40 12.68
CA ALA A 148 -13.49 -12.73 13.19
C ALA A 148 -12.74 -13.10 14.49
N ASP A 149 -11.54 -12.56 14.70
CA ASP A 149 -10.66 -12.81 15.85
C ASP A 149 -10.47 -11.51 16.66
N ALA A 150 -11.18 -11.39 17.77
CA ALA A 150 -11.14 -10.21 18.64
C ALA A 150 -9.74 -9.94 19.21
N ALA A 151 -8.93 -10.98 19.46
CA ALA A 151 -7.57 -10.81 19.96
C ALA A 151 -6.67 -10.21 18.89
N PHE A 152 -6.79 -10.69 17.67
CA PHE A 152 -6.07 -10.14 16.51
C PHE A 152 -6.56 -8.72 16.18
N GLY A 153 -7.87 -8.46 16.24
CA GLY A 153 -8.43 -7.12 16.06
C GLY A 153 -7.87 -6.11 17.06
N ALA A 154 -7.83 -6.48 18.36
CA ALA A 154 -7.25 -5.65 19.40
C ALA A 154 -5.74 -5.39 19.17
N GLU A 155 -5.01 -6.36 18.62
CA GLU A 155 -3.58 -6.19 18.30
C GLU A 155 -3.38 -5.24 17.09
N CYS A 156 -4.27 -5.27 16.10
CA CYS A 156 -4.29 -4.30 14.99
C CYS A 156 -4.56 -2.87 15.52
N GLU A 157 -5.57 -2.70 16.37
CA GLU A 157 -5.89 -1.40 17.00
C GLU A 157 -4.71 -0.87 17.81
N ARG A 158 -4.10 -1.74 18.61
CA ARG A 158 -2.90 -1.40 19.40
C ARG A 158 -1.74 -0.97 18.52
N PHE A 159 -1.49 -1.68 17.43
CA PHE A 159 -0.45 -1.28 16.46
C PHE A 159 -0.79 0.06 15.83
N ASN A 160 -2.02 0.29 15.39
CA ASN A 160 -2.43 1.56 14.78
C ASN A 160 -2.22 2.74 15.74
N ALA A 161 -2.51 2.58 17.03
CA ALA A 161 -2.23 3.59 18.04
C ALA A 161 -0.71 3.84 18.22
N LEU A 162 0.10 2.78 18.19
CA LEU A 162 1.57 2.88 18.25
C LEU A 162 2.15 3.50 16.98
N LEU A 163 1.57 3.20 15.81
CA LEU A 163 1.96 3.80 14.53
C LEU A 163 1.71 5.30 14.54
N ALA A 164 0.52 5.73 14.99
CA ALA A 164 0.17 7.14 15.11
C ALA A 164 1.15 7.88 16.04
N LYS A 165 1.47 7.28 17.20
CA LYS A 165 2.48 7.83 18.11
C LYS A 165 3.86 7.88 17.45
N THR A 166 4.27 6.83 16.76
CA THR A 166 5.59 6.77 16.09
C THR A 166 5.71 7.82 15.00
N VAL A 167 4.65 8.03 14.20
CA VAL A 167 4.60 9.09 13.19
C VAL A 167 4.74 10.47 13.84
N ALA A 168 4.01 10.73 14.93
CA ALA A 168 4.09 12.00 15.65
C ALA A 168 5.47 12.23 16.26
N ASP A 169 6.06 11.21 16.90
CA ASP A 169 7.38 11.29 17.52
C ASP A 169 8.52 11.53 16.51
N LEU A 170 8.42 10.93 15.32
CA LEU A 170 9.48 10.95 14.32
C LEU A 170 9.31 12.03 13.25
N SER A 171 8.12 12.58 13.05
CA SER A 171 7.90 13.58 12.01
C SER A 171 8.65 14.87 12.32
N THR A 172 9.36 15.40 11.31
CA THR A 172 10.10 16.66 11.42
C THR A 172 9.82 17.55 10.22
N PRO A 173 10.02 18.88 10.32
CA PRO A 173 9.88 19.77 9.16
C PRO A 173 10.79 19.39 7.97
N ALA A 174 11.98 18.85 8.24
CA ALA A 174 12.93 18.45 7.19
C ALA A 174 12.56 17.11 6.55
N SER A 175 11.92 16.21 7.30
CA SER A 175 11.51 14.87 6.86
C SER A 175 10.12 14.56 7.43
N PRO A 176 9.07 15.13 6.84
CA PRO A 176 7.72 15.00 7.36
C PRO A 176 7.15 13.60 7.13
N LEU A 177 6.59 13.04 8.19
CA LEU A 177 5.83 11.81 8.17
C LEU A 177 4.36 12.13 8.40
N LEU A 178 3.48 11.49 7.64
CA LEU A 178 2.03 11.59 7.79
C LEU A 178 1.46 10.20 8.08
N LEU A 179 0.42 10.18 8.89
CA LEU A 179 -0.46 9.03 9.01
C LEU A 179 -1.67 9.30 8.09
N ALA A 180 -1.92 8.42 7.14
CA ALA A 180 -3.14 8.46 6.36
C ALA A 180 -4.34 8.14 7.27
N SER A 181 -5.49 8.71 6.99
CA SER A 181 -6.73 8.26 7.59
C SER A 181 -7.11 6.87 7.05
N GLU A 182 -7.83 6.10 7.85
CA GLU A 182 -8.49 4.91 7.33
C GLU A 182 -9.31 5.28 6.08
N PRO A 183 -9.28 4.47 5.01
CA PRO A 183 -10.00 4.79 3.78
C PRO A 183 -11.50 4.97 4.02
N ALA A 184 -12.02 6.16 3.74
CA ALA A 184 -13.41 6.48 3.98
C ALA A 184 -14.35 5.59 3.17
N GLY A 185 -15.31 4.96 3.84
CA GLY A 185 -16.24 4.04 3.20
C GLY A 185 -15.69 2.62 3.00
N TRP A 186 -14.54 2.28 3.61
CA TRP A 186 -14.03 0.92 3.58
C TRP A 186 -15.01 -0.04 4.26
N ARG A 187 -15.52 -0.96 3.49
CA ARG A 187 -16.35 -2.09 3.94
C ARG A 187 -15.70 -3.36 3.43
N ILE A 188 -15.42 -4.31 4.29
CA ILE A 188 -14.68 -5.54 3.94
C ILE A 188 -15.31 -6.22 2.73
N ASP A 189 -16.64 -6.40 2.71
CA ASP A 189 -17.36 -7.10 1.67
C ASP A 189 -17.32 -6.41 0.28
N ASP A 190 -17.18 -5.08 0.26
CA ASP A 190 -17.18 -4.30 -0.99
C ASP A 190 -15.76 -3.96 -1.43
N ALA A 191 -14.89 -3.68 -0.44
CA ALA A 191 -13.54 -3.18 -0.68
C ALA A 191 -12.50 -4.29 -0.85
N THR A 192 -12.88 -5.56 -0.61
CA THR A 192 -11.97 -6.70 -0.76
C THR A 192 -12.61 -7.82 -1.54
N TYR A 193 -11.82 -8.63 -2.22
CA TYR A 193 -12.34 -9.81 -2.93
C TYR A 193 -12.30 -11.10 -2.09
N ASP A 194 -11.50 -11.13 -1.02
CA ASP A 194 -11.32 -12.29 -0.14
C ASP A 194 -11.38 -11.96 1.36
N GLY A 195 -11.83 -10.76 1.69
CA GLY A 195 -11.86 -10.25 3.06
C GLY A 195 -10.58 -9.53 3.50
N THR A 196 -9.55 -9.49 2.65
CA THR A 196 -8.24 -8.88 2.95
C THR A 196 -7.72 -8.05 1.78
N HIS A 197 -7.59 -8.64 0.61
CA HIS A 197 -6.97 -8.01 -0.55
C HIS A 197 -7.95 -7.08 -1.27
N PRO A 198 -7.49 -5.90 -1.71
CA PRO A 198 -8.37 -4.89 -2.28
C PRO A 198 -9.06 -5.35 -3.56
N SER A 199 -10.38 -5.22 -3.62
CA SER A 199 -11.15 -5.23 -4.86
C SER A 199 -10.84 -3.97 -5.68
N PRO A 200 -11.28 -3.86 -6.95
CA PRO A 200 -11.17 -2.61 -7.70
C PRO A 200 -11.72 -1.38 -6.96
N ALA A 201 -12.80 -1.55 -6.17
CA ALA A 201 -13.32 -0.49 -5.31
C ALA A 201 -12.37 -0.16 -4.16
N GLY A 202 -11.82 -1.17 -3.50
CA GLY A 202 -10.82 -1.01 -2.43
C GLY A 202 -9.53 -0.35 -2.90
N GLU A 203 -9.08 -0.64 -4.13
CA GLU A 203 -7.95 0.04 -4.73
C GLU A 203 -8.14 1.56 -4.83
N HIS A 204 -9.35 1.99 -5.23
CA HIS A 204 -9.70 3.41 -5.27
C HIS A 204 -9.75 4.03 -3.88
N LEU A 205 -10.28 3.33 -2.88
CA LEU A 205 -10.34 3.80 -1.51
C LEU A 205 -8.95 3.99 -0.90
N LEU A 206 -8.04 3.03 -1.11
CA LEU A 206 -6.64 3.14 -0.68
C LEU A 206 -5.91 4.30 -1.36
N ALA A 207 -6.01 4.40 -2.68
CA ALA A 207 -5.41 5.50 -3.42
C ALA A 207 -5.97 6.86 -2.95
N GLY A 208 -7.28 6.93 -2.69
CA GLY A 208 -7.94 8.12 -2.18
C GLY A 208 -7.40 8.57 -0.82
N ALA A 209 -7.19 7.64 0.11
CA ALA A 209 -6.66 7.95 1.44
C ALA A 209 -5.21 8.51 1.37
N PHE A 210 -4.35 7.94 0.54
CA PHE A 210 -3.02 8.47 0.30
C PHE A 210 -3.04 9.83 -0.39
N ALA A 211 -3.87 9.98 -1.43
CA ALA A 211 -3.99 11.23 -2.18
C ALA A 211 -4.48 12.38 -1.29
N GLU A 212 -5.49 12.13 -0.45
CA GLU A 212 -6.02 13.15 0.46
C GLU A 212 -4.98 13.59 1.49
N ALA A 213 -4.22 12.64 2.09
CA ALA A 213 -3.14 12.96 3.01
C ALA A 213 -2.06 13.85 2.35
N MET A 214 -1.65 13.52 1.11
CA MET A 214 -0.67 14.31 0.35
C MET A 214 -1.23 15.69 -0.03
N HIS A 215 -2.48 15.74 -0.45
CA HIS A 215 -3.12 16.99 -0.86
C HIS A 215 -3.27 17.97 0.32
N GLN A 216 -3.81 17.49 1.44
CA GLN A 216 -4.05 18.34 2.62
C GLN A 216 -2.74 18.85 3.24
N ALA A 217 -1.74 17.98 3.39
CA ALA A 217 -0.54 18.33 4.12
C ALA A 217 0.56 18.98 3.26
N TRP A 218 0.64 18.60 1.98
CA TRP A 218 1.75 19.01 1.12
C TRP A 218 1.30 19.76 -0.14
N GLY A 219 -0.01 19.89 -0.38
CA GLY A 219 -0.55 20.49 -1.61
C GLY A 219 -0.19 19.71 -2.88
N VAL A 220 0.07 18.41 -2.75
CA VAL A 220 0.46 17.54 -3.87
C VAL A 220 -0.77 16.84 -4.43
N GLY A 221 -0.96 16.96 -5.74
CA GLY A 221 -2.15 16.46 -6.43
C GLY A 221 -3.39 17.30 -6.11
N GLY A 222 -4.54 16.87 -6.63
CA GLY A 222 -5.86 17.41 -6.29
C GLY A 222 -6.59 16.51 -5.28
N ARG A 223 -7.84 16.84 -4.97
CA ARG A 223 -8.73 15.91 -4.27
C ARG A 223 -8.91 14.66 -5.12
N TYR A 224 -8.90 13.51 -4.47
CA TYR A 224 -9.13 12.25 -5.16
C TYR A 224 -10.60 12.16 -5.58
N ALA A 225 -10.82 11.93 -6.87
CA ALA A 225 -12.13 11.57 -7.41
C ALA A 225 -12.01 10.15 -7.96
N ALA A 226 -12.67 9.18 -7.30
CA ALA A 226 -12.91 7.91 -7.95
C ALA A 226 -13.75 8.17 -9.21
N PRO A 227 -13.55 7.48 -10.31
CA PRO A 227 -14.47 7.55 -11.44
C PRO A 227 -15.87 7.28 -10.91
N ASP A 228 -16.83 8.16 -11.22
CA ASP A 228 -18.23 7.90 -10.94
C ASP A 228 -18.54 6.49 -11.39
N GLY A 229 -19.22 5.69 -10.54
CA GLY A 229 -19.50 4.27 -10.76
C GLY A 229 -20.29 3.97 -12.04
N GLY A 230 -19.72 4.35 -13.16
CA GLY A 230 -20.07 3.81 -14.47
C GLY A 230 -19.77 2.32 -14.41
N ARG A 231 -20.82 1.49 -14.49
CA ARG A 231 -20.71 0.06 -14.72
C ARG A 231 -19.66 -0.12 -15.82
N GLY A 232 -18.49 -0.69 -15.45
CA GLY A 232 -17.54 -1.17 -16.42
C GLY A 232 -18.24 -2.16 -17.35
N PRO A 233 -17.71 -2.39 -18.55
CA PRO A 233 -18.32 -3.34 -19.48
C PRO A 233 -18.38 -4.71 -18.78
N ASP A 234 -19.61 -5.21 -18.60
CA ASP A 234 -20.00 -6.54 -18.17
C ASP A 234 -19.26 -7.19 -16.98
N ALA A 235 -19.80 -6.96 -15.78
CA ALA A 235 -19.50 -7.77 -14.59
C ALA A 235 -20.00 -9.23 -14.67
N SER A 236 -20.42 -9.72 -15.83
CA SER A 236 -20.95 -11.08 -16.02
C SER A 236 -19.91 -12.11 -16.47
N ALA A 237 -18.65 -11.72 -16.71
CA ALA A 237 -17.59 -12.63 -17.14
C ALA A 237 -16.62 -13.03 -16.03
N ASP A 238 -16.59 -12.31 -14.89
CA ASP A 238 -15.55 -12.50 -13.86
C ASP A 238 -15.95 -13.42 -12.69
N GLU A 239 -17.21 -13.81 -12.57
CA GLU A 239 -17.64 -14.74 -11.50
C GLU A 239 -17.10 -16.18 -11.66
N ALA A 240 -16.55 -16.51 -12.83
CA ALA A 240 -16.00 -17.84 -13.10
C ALA A 240 -14.49 -18.00 -12.79
N ALA A 241 -13.78 -16.92 -12.52
CA ALA A 241 -12.33 -16.96 -12.29
C ALA A 241 -11.92 -17.11 -10.81
N TYR A 242 -12.84 -16.91 -9.88
CA TYR A 242 -12.54 -16.99 -8.44
C TYR A 242 -13.01 -18.31 -7.81
N GLY A 243 -12.52 -19.43 -8.34
CA GLY A 243 -12.62 -20.72 -7.66
C GLY A 243 -11.69 -20.77 -6.45
N VAL A 244 -12.25 -20.54 -5.26
CA VAL A 244 -11.55 -20.73 -3.98
C VAL A 244 -11.18 -22.21 -3.84
N PRO A 245 -9.91 -22.61 -3.74
CA PRO A 245 -9.58 -23.97 -3.33
C PRO A 245 -9.96 -24.12 -1.85
N ALA A 246 -10.81 -25.11 -1.56
CA ALA A 246 -11.18 -25.48 -0.20
C ALA A 246 -9.92 -25.75 0.61
N ALA A 247 -9.81 -25.10 1.77
CA ALA A 247 -8.76 -25.35 2.75
C ALA A 247 -8.75 -26.84 3.11
N ALA A 248 -7.65 -27.52 2.82
CA ALA A 248 -7.34 -28.79 3.42
C ALA A 248 -6.88 -28.58 4.85
N HIS A 249 -7.46 -29.37 5.75
CA HIS A 249 -7.28 -29.39 7.22
C HIS A 249 -5.84 -29.60 7.68
#